data_2bcfb63cd5275f6b24a2ff78d401c6b1
#
_entry.id   2bcfb63cd5275f6b24a2ff78d401c6b1
#
_cell.length_a   1.000
_cell.length_b   1.000
_cell.length_c   1.000
_cell.angle_alpha   90.00
_cell.angle_beta   90.00
_cell.angle_gamma   90.00
#
_symmetry.space_group_name_H-M   'P 1'
#
loop_
_entity.id
_entity.type
_entity.pdbx_description
1 polymer ?
#
loop_
_entity_poly.entity_id
_entity_poly.type
_entity_poly.pdbx_seq_one_letter_code
_entity_poly.pdbx_strand_id
1 'polypeptide(L)'
;MLQLDDFYKARFVLSHVIRKTELVHTPRINPDSDVYLKPECLQKTGSFKIRGAYYKISQLSQEEKEKGVIACSAGNHAQGVALGATAMGVKSLICLPEGAPISKVEATKRLGAEVCLVPGVYDDAYQKALQLKDEHGYTFVHPFDDEKVIAGQGTIGLEILDQLPDVEAVVVPVGGGGLISGVAFAIKSLNPNVKVYGVQAEGAASMVQSLHDHKQEKLPSVATVADGIAVKEPGKITFATCSNYVDEIVTVSEDEICAAILKLLESEKMVAEGAGAASVAAVMYNKVPVKGKKTICVVSGGNIDVTILNRVINRGLVKSGRLCTIEMELDDKPGELVEVCSVIAGLGGNITGVHHDRSANRNKVNACVLRLTMETRDEEHVKEIKEALESKGFHLWIV
;
A
#
# COMPACT_ATOMS: atom_id res chain seq x y z
N MET A 1 -19.42 16.81 -13.87
CA MET A 1 -19.61 17.02 -12.42
C MET A 1 -20.19 15.73 -11.84
N LEU A 2 -19.61 15.20 -10.75
CA LEU A 2 -20.07 13.94 -10.14
C LEU A 2 -21.54 14.02 -9.73
N GLN A 3 -22.28 12.95 -9.97
CA GLN A 3 -23.71 12.84 -9.63
C GLN A 3 -23.96 11.54 -8.88
N LEU A 4 -24.74 11.57 -7.80
CA LEU A 4 -25.00 10.39 -6.98
C LEU A 4 -25.67 9.25 -7.78
N ASP A 5 -26.49 9.59 -8.76
CA ASP A 5 -27.10 8.62 -9.69
C ASP A 5 -26.08 7.76 -10.43
N ASP A 6 -24.92 8.33 -10.79
CA ASP A 6 -23.85 7.55 -11.45
C ASP A 6 -23.25 6.48 -10.52
N PHE A 7 -23.21 6.74 -9.22
CA PHE A 7 -22.75 5.78 -8.21
C PHE A 7 -23.75 4.63 -8.05
N TYR A 8 -25.05 4.91 -8.03
CA TYR A 8 -26.05 3.86 -8.00
C TYR A 8 -26.08 3.04 -9.29
N LYS A 9 -25.90 3.67 -10.45
CA LYS A 9 -25.74 2.97 -11.73
C LYS A 9 -24.50 2.09 -11.72
N ALA A 10 -23.37 2.62 -11.21
CA ALA A 10 -22.13 1.85 -11.06
C ALA A 10 -22.33 0.65 -10.13
N ARG A 11 -22.99 0.83 -8.99
CA ARG A 11 -23.33 -0.25 -8.05
C ARG A 11 -24.15 -1.35 -8.72
N PHE A 12 -25.17 -0.96 -9.50
CA PHE A 12 -26.01 -1.92 -10.24
C PHE A 12 -25.18 -2.71 -11.27
N VAL A 13 -24.39 -2.04 -12.10
CA VAL A 13 -23.53 -2.66 -13.12
C VAL A 13 -22.50 -3.59 -12.48
N LEU A 14 -21.93 -3.19 -11.35
CA LEU A 14 -20.87 -3.94 -10.67
C LEU A 14 -21.39 -5.12 -9.85
N SER A 15 -22.67 -5.18 -9.49
CA SER A 15 -23.22 -6.18 -8.56
C SER A 15 -22.97 -7.63 -8.95
N HIS A 16 -22.87 -7.93 -10.25
CA HIS A 16 -22.60 -9.27 -10.79
C HIS A 16 -21.13 -9.50 -11.15
N VAL A 17 -20.30 -8.47 -11.02
CA VAL A 17 -18.90 -8.49 -11.48
C VAL A 17 -17.92 -8.59 -10.34
N ILE A 18 -18.10 -7.74 -9.34
CA ILE A 18 -17.16 -7.63 -8.20
C ILE A 18 -17.53 -8.61 -7.10
N ARG A 19 -16.57 -8.85 -6.21
CA ARG A 19 -16.84 -9.48 -4.90
C ARG A 19 -17.37 -8.40 -3.96
N LYS A 20 -18.49 -8.64 -3.30
CA LYS A 20 -18.89 -7.84 -2.16
C LYS A 20 -17.93 -8.14 -1.01
N THR A 21 -17.10 -7.17 -0.64
CA THR A 21 -16.16 -7.30 0.46
C THR A 21 -16.87 -6.91 1.75
N GLU A 22 -17.05 -7.87 2.67
CA GLU A 22 -17.68 -7.60 3.96
C GLU A 22 -16.70 -6.89 4.90
N LEU A 23 -17.22 -6.09 5.84
CA LEU A 23 -16.40 -5.43 6.85
C LEU A 23 -15.84 -6.47 7.84
N VAL A 24 -14.58 -6.31 8.21
CA VAL A 24 -13.91 -7.13 9.22
C VAL A 24 -13.66 -6.27 10.46
N HIS A 25 -14.30 -6.61 11.57
CA HIS A 25 -14.07 -5.95 12.85
C HIS A 25 -12.70 -6.32 13.44
N THR A 26 -11.89 -5.33 13.80
CA THR A 26 -10.51 -5.54 14.25
C THR A 26 -10.11 -4.61 15.41
N PRO A 27 -10.46 -4.91 16.65
CA PRO A 27 -10.10 -4.11 17.82
C PRO A 27 -8.59 -4.10 18.11
N ARG A 28 -7.83 -4.99 17.46
CA ARG A 28 -6.38 -5.12 17.65
C ARG A 28 -5.57 -4.04 16.92
N ILE A 29 -6.16 -3.32 15.98
CA ILE A 29 -5.48 -2.24 15.22
C ILE A 29 -5.27 -1.02 16.11
N ASN A 30 -6.32 -0.60 16.84
CA ASN A 30 -6.24 0.49 17.79
C ASN A 30 -7.23 0.22 18.93
N PRO A 31 -6.75 -0.03 20.17
CA PRO A 31 -7.62 -0.36 21.30
C PRO A 31 -8.53 0.80 21.75
N ASP A 32 -8.19 2.02 21.39
CA ASP A 32 -8.93 3.23 21.74
C ASP A 32 -10.07 3.55 20.74
N SER A 33 -10.28 2.72 19.71
CA SER A 33 -11.23 2.96 18.62
C SER A 33 -11.94 1.66 18.20
N ASP A 34 -13.16 1.77 17.72
CA ASP A 34 -13.91 0.63 17.18
C ASP A 34 -13.60 0.50 15.67
N VAL A 35 -12.55 -0.27 15.33
CA VAL A 35 -11.97 -0.31 13.99
C VAL A 35 -12.52 -1.46 13.17
N TYR A 36 -12.89 -1.15 11.92
CA TYR A 36 -13.30 -2.10 10.89
C TYR A 36 -12.41 -1.94 9.65
N LEU A 37 -12.17 -3.03 8.93
CA LEU A 37 -11.48 -3.03 7.64
C LEU A 37 -12.48 -3.24 6.51
N LYS A 38 -12.36 -2.45 5.44
CA LYS A 38 -12.99 -2.69 4.14
C LYS A 38 -11.94 -3.34 3.23
N PRO A 39 -11.93 -4.70 3.11
CA PRO A 39 -10.80 -5.44 2.55
C PRO A 39 -10.85 -5.53 1.02
N GLU A 40 -10.62 -4.45 0.31
CA GLU A 40 -10.51 -4.43 -1.15
C GLU A 40 -9.26 -5.17 -1.68
N CYS A 41 -8.32 -5.54 -0.82
CA CYS A 41 -7.25 -6.49 -1.14
C CYS A 41 -7.78 -7.89 -1.47
N LEU A 42 -9.00 -8.24 -1.03
CA LEU A 42 -9.68 -9.50 -1.35
C LEU A 42 -10.56 -9.41 -2.59
N GLN A 43 -10.58 -8.31 -3.31
CA GLN A 43 -11.33 -8.13 -4.54
C GLN A 43 -10.77 -9.01 -5.68
N LYS A 44 -11.52 -9.23 -6.76
CA LYS A 44 -11.19 -10.16 -7.86
C LYS A 44 -9.80 -9.99 -8.47
N THR A 45 -9.29 -8.75 -8.55
CA THR A 45 -7.92 -8.46 -9.04
C THR A 45 -6.95 -8.13 -7.90
N GLY A 46 -7.29 -8.49 -6.66
CA GLY A 46 -6.49 -8.15 -5.49
C GLY A 46 -6.50 -6.65 -5.14
N SER A 47 -7.40 -5.85 -5.72
CA SER A 47 -7.56 -4.42 -5.42
C SER A 47 -8.89 -3.85 -5.89
N PHE A 48 -9.25 -2.69 -5.36
CA PHE A 48 -10.47 -1.95 -5.72
C PHE A 48 -10.55 -1.52 -7.19
N LYS A 49 -9.44 -1.49 -7.91
CA LYS A 49 -9.33 -0.89 -9.26
C LYS A 49 -10.29 -1.46 -10.29
N ILE A 50 -10.69 -2.72 -10.17
CA ILE A 50 -11.67 -3.35 -11.05
C ILE A 50 -13.01 -2.60 -11.04
N ARG A 51 -13.42 -1.99 -9.93
CA ARG A 51 -14.69 -1.29 -9.79
C ARG A 51 -14.80 -0.14 -10.81
N GLY A 52 -13.84 0.79 -10.75
CA GLY A 52 -13.81 1.94 -11.66
C GLY A 52 -13.47 1.58 -13.09
N ALA A 53 -12.52 0.68 -13.32
CA ALA A 53 -12.13 0.24 -14.66
C ALA A 53 -13.31 -0.44 -15.39
N TYR A 54 -13.95 -1.40 -14.73
CA TYR A 54 -15.13 -2.08 -15.31
C TYR A 54 -16.27 -1.11 -15.58
N TYR A 55 -16.63 -0.26 -14.61
CA TYR A 55 -17.71 0.70 -14.81
C TYR A 55 -17.42 1.64 -15.97
N LYS A 56 -16.22 2.21 -16.07
CA LYS A 56 -15.80 3.05 -17.19
C LYS A 56 -15.97 2.34 -18.53
N ILE A 57 -15.45 1.12 -18.67
CA ILE A 57 -15.53 0.36 -19.92
C ILE A 57 -16.98 0.00 -20.26
N SER A 58 -17.83 -0.28 -19.27
CA SER A 58 -19.25 -0.59 -19.49
C SER A 58 -20.03 0.58 -20.11
N GLN A 59 -19.58 1.82 -19.86
CA GLN A 59 -20.23 3.04 -20.32
C GLN A 59 -19.78 3.49 -21.72
N LEU A 60 -18.86 2.77 -22.35
CA LEU A 60 -18.39 3.06 -23.71
C LEU A 60 -19.47 2.78 -24.75
N SER A 61 -19.51 3.60 -25.78
CA SER A 61 -20.34 3.35 -26.97
C SER A 61 -19.88 2.07 -27.70
N GLN A 62 -20.70 1.56 -28.59
CA GLN A 62 -20.34 0.38 -29.39
C GLN A 62 -19.10 0.65 -30.26
N GLU A 63 -19.02 1.85 -30.84
CA GLU A 63 -17.85 2.27 -31.65
C GLU A 63 -16.56 2.32 -30.82
N GLU A 64 -16.61 2.87 -29.57
CA GLU A 64 -15.46 2.91 -28.67
C GLU A 64 -15.03 1.48 -28.26
N LYS A 65 -15.98 0.58 -27.99
CA LYS A 65 -15.71 -0.82 -27.66
C LYS A 65 -15.04 -1.57 -28.81
N GLU A 66 -15.46 -1.32 -30.05
CA GLU A 66 -14.86 -1.93 -31.25
C GLU A 66 -13.42 -1.48 -31.46
N LYS A 67 -13.12 -0.19 -31.19
CA LYS A 67 -11.74 0.33 -31.23
C LYS A 67 -10.89 -0.22 -30.10
N GLY A 68 -11.47 -0.46 -28.92
CA GLY A 68 -10.79 -0.97 -27.74
C GLY A 68 -10.33 0.10 -26.76
N VAL A 69 -9.69 -0.33 -25.69
CA VAL A 69 -9.22 0.55 -24.62
C VAL A 69 -7.73 0.48 -24.44
N ILE A 70 -7.14 1.58 -23.94
CA ILE A 70 -5.72 1.65 -23.59
C ILE A 70 -5.54 2.24 -22.20
N ALA A 71 -4.53 1.76 -21.45
CA ALA A 71 -4.14 2.32 -20.17
C ALA A 71 -2.62 2.29 -20.00
N CYS A 72 -2.12 3.15 -19.10
CA CYS A 72 -0.73 3.10 -18.64
C CYS A 72 -0.71 2.76 -17.16
N SER A 73 -0.20 1.57 -16.82
CA SER A 73 -0.02 1.13 -15.44
C SER A 73 0.75 -0.18 -15.37
N ALA A 74 1.71 -0.29 -14.45
CA ALA A 74 2.39 -1.55 -14.13
C ALA A 74 1.78 -2.29 -12.92
N GLY A 75 0.61 -1.87 -12.41
CA GLY A 75 0.05 -2.40 -11.17
C GLY A 75 -1.46 -2.69 -11.24
N ASN A 76 -2.15 -2.36 -10.17
CA ASN A 76 -3.56 -2.67 -9.93
C ASN A 76 -4.50 -2.18 -11.04
N HIS A 77 -4.23 -0.99 -11.60
CA HIS A 77 -5.08 -0.44 -12.66
C HIS A 77 -4.99 -1.24 -13.95
N ALA A 78 -3.79 -1.69 -14.34
CA ALA A 78 -3.60 -2.57 -15.49
C ALA A 78 -4.46 -3.83 -15.41
N GLN A 79 -4.43 -4.50 -14.25
CA GLN A 79 -5.22 -5.71 -14.01
C GLN A 79 -6.74 -5.42 -14.01
N GLY A 80 -7.16 -4.28 -13.44
CA GLY A 80 -8.56 -3.86 -13.46
C GLY A 80 -9.07 -3.60 -14.88
N VAL A 81 -8.28 -2.94 -15.72
CA VAL A 81 -8.63 -2.66 -17.12
C VAL A 81 -8.64 -3.97 -17.93
N ALA A 82 -7.60 -4.80 -17.78
CA ALA A 82 -7.50 -6.09 -18.47
C ALA A 82 -8.73 -6.98 -18.19
N LEU A 83 -9.05 -7.21 -16.91
CA LEU A 83 -10.21 -8.03 -16.54
C LEU A 83 -11.51 -7.40 -17.01
N GLY A 84 -11.68 -6.07 -16.83
CA GLY A 84 -12.89 -5.37 -17.24
C GLY A 84 -13.15 -5.41 -18.74
N ALA A 85 -12.12 -5.19 -19.54
CA ALA A 85 -12.20 -5.25 -20.99
C ALA A 85 -12.49 -6.69 -21.49
N THR A 86 -11.74 -7.67 -20.99
CA THR A 86 -11.92 -9.08 -21.38
C THR A 86 -13.32 -9.58 -21.05
N ALA A 87 -13.86 -9.23 -19.88
CA ALA A 87 -15.22 -9.62 -19.49
C ALA A 87 -16.33 -9.04 -20.39
N MET A 88 -16.03 -7.99 -21.15
CA MET A 88 -16.95 -7.35 -22.10
C MET A 88 -16.61 -7.64 -23.57
N GLY A 89 -15.60 -8.49 -23.84
CA GLY A 89 -15.14 -8.76 -25.20
C GLY A 89 -14.46 -7.55 -25.87
N VAL A 90 -13.96 -6.59 -25.09
CA VAL A 90 -13.28 -5.38 -25.57
C VAL A 90 -11.77 -5.63 -25.56
N LYS A 91 -11.09 -5.26 -26.66
CA LYS A 91 -9.62 -5.31 -26.71
C LYS A 91 -9.01 -4.31 -25.75
N SER A 92 -7.95 -4.71 -25.04
CA SER A 92 -7.22 -3.81 -24.17
C SER A 92 -5.72 -3.87 -24.40
N LEU A 93 -5.09 -2.71 -24.48
CA LEU A 93 -3.65 -2.53 -24.57
C LEU A 93 -3.13 -1.82 -23.33
N ILE A 94 -2.14 -2.41 -22.66
CA ILE A 94 -1.54 -1.82 -21.47
C ILE A 94 -0.09 -1.44 -21.74
N CYS A 95 0.21 -0.15 -21.68
CA CYS A 95 1.58 0.37 -21.76
C CYS A 95 2.21 0.39 -20.38
N LEU A 96 3.43 -0.12 -20.28
CA LEU A 96 4.21 -0.12 -19.04
C LEU A 96 5.71 -0.08 -19.32
N PRO A 97 6.54 0.42 -18.39
CA PRO A 97 7.98 0.43 -18.56
C PRO A 97 8.55 -0.97 -18.73
N GLU A 98 9.62 -1.13 -19.52
CA GLU A 98 10.34 -2.40 -19.66
C GLU A 98 10.88 -2.94 -18.34
N GLY A 99 11.22 -2.05 -17.39
CA GLY A 99 11.68 -2.41 -16.04
C GLY A 99 10.56 -2.87 -15.09
N ALA A 100 9.31 -3.00 -15.54
CA ALA A 100 8.21 -3.48 -14.71
C ALA A 100 8.44 -4.94 -14.28
N PRO A 101 8.09 -5.32 -13.03
CA PRO A 101 8.23 -6.69 -12.55
C PRO A 101 7.52 -7.70 -13.47
N ILE A 102 8.23 -8.78 -13.84
CA ILE A 102 7.72 -9.83 -14.73
C ILE A 102 6.38 -10.40 -14.22
N SER A 103 6.26 -10.59 -12.92
CA SER A 103 5.02 -11.05 -12.28
C SER A 103 3.81 -10.17 -12.58
N LYS A 104 3.98 -8.85 -12.61
CA LYS A 104 2.92 -7.88 -12.93
C LYS A 104 2.57 -7.87 -14.41
N VAL A 105 3.57 -8.00 -15.29
CA VAL A 105 3.39 -8.13 -16.75
C VAL A 105 2.58 -9.37 -17.08
N GLU A 106 3.00 -10.52 -16.54
CA GLU A 106 2.34 -11.81 -16.79
C GLU A 106 0.92 -11.87 -16.16
N ALA A 107 0.72 -11.25 -15.01
CA ALA A 107 -0.63 -11.14 -14.43
C ALA A 107 -1.59 -10.36 -15.35
N THR A 108 -1.10 -9.27 -15.95
CA THR A 108 -1.88 -8.46 -16.90
C THR A 108 -2.23 -9.24 -18.18
N LYS A 109 -1.25 -9.94 -18.76
CA LYS A 109 -1.48 -10.81 -19.94
C LYS A 109 -2.47 -11.95 -19.66
N ARG A 110 -2.34 -12.62 -18.48
CA ARG A 110 -3.27 -13.69 -18.08
C ARG A 110 -4.71 -13.22 -17.96
N LEU A 111 -4.94 -11.93 -17.70
CA LEU A 111 -6.25 -11.31 -17.67
C LEU A 111 -6.77 -10.91 -19.05
N GLY A 112 -6.02 -11.21 -20.14
CA GLY A 112 -6.45 -11.07 -21.51
C GLY A 112 -6.03 -9.77 -22.20
N ALA A 113 -5.21 -8.92 -21.56
CA ALA A 113 -4.72 -7.70 -22.20
C ALA A 113 -3.48 -7.94 -23.05
N GLU A 114 -3.35 -7.19 -24.14
CA GLU A 114 -2.09 -7.00 -24.84
C GLU A 114 -1.19 -6.06 -24.03
N VAL A 115 0.12 -6.28 -24.07
CA VAL A 115 1.10 -5.51 -23.32
C VAL A 115 2.11 -4.86 -24.26
N CYS A 116 2.27 -3.54 -24.11
CA CYS A 116 3.30 -2.75 -24.78
C CYS A 116 4.37 -2.36 -23.75
N LEU A 117 5.55 -2.98 -23.83
CA LEU A 117 6.71 -2.62 -23.03
C LEU A 117 7.41 -1.41 -23.67
N VAL A 118 7.66 -0.37 -22.88
CA VAL A 118 8.22 0.89 -23.33
C VAL A 118 9.55 1.14 -22.63
N PRO A 119 10.65 1.39 -23.36
CA PRO A 119 11.91 1.80 -22.76
C PRO A 119 11.76 3.08 -21.93
N GLY A 120 12.41 3.14 -20.76
CA GLY A 120 12.38 4.29 -19.88
C GLY A 120 11.52 4.09 -18.63
N VAL A 121 10.90 5.19 -18.14
CA VAL A 121 10.12 5.24 -16.90
C VAL A 121 8.62 5.33 -17.16
N TYR A 122 7.84 5.48 -16.09
CA TYR A 122 6.37 5.59 -16.19
C TYR A 122 5.91 6.71 -17.14
N ASP A 123 6.57 7.87 -17.10
CA ASP A 123 6.17 9.02 -17.90
C ASP A 123 6.34 8.72 -19.42
N ASP A 124 7.38 7.95 -19.81
CA ASP A 124 7.60 7.51 -21.19
C ASP A 124 6.49 6.54 -21.66
N ALA A 125 6.14 5.57 -20.81
CA ALA A 125 5.05 4.64 -21.09
C ALA A 125 3.69 5.35 -21.19
N TYR A 126 3.47 6.40 -20.38
CA TYR A 126 2.26 7.22 -20.44
C TYR A 126 2.19 8.00 -21.75
N GLN A 127 3.27 8.64 -22.21
CA GLN A 127 3.31 9.34 -23.49
C GLN A 127 3.08 8.37 -24.66
N LYS A 128 3.67 7.16 -24.60
CA LYS A 128 3.43 6.14 -25.61
C LYS A 128 1.97 5.69 -25.66
N ALA A 129 1.33 5.55 -24.49
CA ALA A 129 -0.09 5.22 -24.42
C ALA A 129 -0.97 6.32 -25.06
N LEU A 130 -0.64 7.59 -24.84
CA LEU A 130 -1.35 8.71 -25.48
C LEU A 130 -1.15 8.74 -27.00
N GLN A 131 0.09 8.50 -27.47
CA GLN A 131 0.38 8.38 -28.89
C GLN A 131 -0.46 7.27 -29.54
N LEU A 132 -0.44 6.05 -28.98
CA LEU A 132 -1.19 4.91 -29.53
C LEU A 132 -2.71 5.11 -29.43
N LYS A 133 -3.19 5.80 -28.39
CA LYS A 133 -4.60 6.22 -28.29
C LYS A 133 -5.01 7.06 -29.52
N ASP A 134 -4.19 8.05 -29.90
CA ASP A 134 -4.51 8.96 -31.01
C ASP A 134 -4.35 8.24 -32.36
N GLU A 135 -3.34 7.39 -32.53
CA GLU A 135 -3.07 6.62 -33.76
C GLU A 135 -4.17 5.57 -34.07
N HIS A 136 -4.69 4.90 -33.05
CA HIS A 136 -5.63 3.77 -33.22
C HIS A 136 -7.05 4.09 -32.77
N GLY A 137 -7.28 5.27 -32.18
CA GLY A 137 -8.58 5.70 -31.68
C GLY A 137 -9.04 4.95 -30.42
N TYR A 138 -8.11 4.37 -29.65
CA TYR A 138 -8.44 3.73 -28.37
C TYR A 138 -9.06 4.71 -27.38
N THR A 139 -9.95 4.22 -26.52
CA THR A 139 -10.39 4.99 -25.35
C THR A 139 -9.38 4.82 -24.21
N PHE A 140 -8.81 5.93 -23.73
CA PHE A 140 -7.90 5.90 -22.59
C PHE A 140 -8.69 5.74 -21.29
N VAL A 141 -8.37 4.69 -20.51
CA VAL A 141 -8.96 4.46 -19.20
C VAL A 141 -8.03 5.03 -18.14
N HIS A 142 -8.35 6.26 -17.69
CA HIS A 142 -7.52 6.97 -16.71
C HIS A 142 -7.54 6.28 -15.33
N PRO A 143 -6.39 6.15 -14.63
CA PRO A 143 -6.32 5.40 -13.36
C PRO A 143 -7.08 6.03 -12.19
N PHE A 144 -7.46 7.32 -12.26
CA PHE A 144 -8.12 8.05 -11.16
C PHE A 144 -8.90 9.30 -11.58
N ASP A 145 -8.47 10.05 -12.62
CA ASP A 145 -9.08 11.36 -12.98
C ASP A 145 -10.11 11.23 -14.10
N ASP A 146 -11.16 10.46 -13.84
CA ASP A 146 -12.30 10.24 -14.74
C ASP A 146 -13.57 10.04 -13.90
N GLU A 147 -14.65 10.77 -14.21
CA GLU A 147 -15.90 10.76 -13.43
C GLU A 147 -16.52 9.35 -13.33
N LYS A 148 -16.43 8.54 -14.39
CA LYS A 148 -16.95 7.16 -14.36
C LYS A 148 -16.06 6.23 -13.54
N VAL A 149 -14.73 6.40 -13.62
CA VAL A 149 -13.80 5.67 -12.76
C VAL A 149 -14.06 6.03 -11.29
N ILE A 150 -14.19 7.31 -10.97
CA ILE A 150 -14.49 7.80 -9.61
C ILE A 150 -15.83 7.22 -9.12
N ALA A 151 -16.88 7.23 -9.94
CA ALA A 151 -18.18 6.68 -9.56
C ALA A 151 -18.12 5.16 -9.27
N GLY A 152 -17.37 4.41 -10.07
CA GLY A 152 -17.12 2.99 -9.83
C GLY A 152 -16.41 2.73 -8.48
N GLN A 153 -15.37 3.50 -8.18
CA GLN A 153 -14.63 3.41 -6.90
C GLN A 153 -15.53 3.81 -5.71
N GLY A 154 -16.40 4.81 -5.91
CA GLY A 154 -17.29 5.31 -4.88
C GLY A 154 -18.38 4.34 -4.43
N THR A 155 -18.61 3.26 -5.19
CA THR A 155 -19.49 2.16 -4.74
C THR A 155 -19.03 1.55 -3.41
N ILE A 156 -17.75 1.69 -3.06
CA ILE A 156 -17.20 1.33 -1.74
C ILE A 156 -17.86 2.16 -0.65
N GLY A 157 -18.04 3.47 -0.86
CA GLY A 157 -18.72 4.35 0.09
C GLY A 157 -20.19 3.95 0.32
N LEU A 158 -20.90 3.55 -0.74
CA LEU A 158 -22.27 3.04 -0.63
C LEU A 158 -22.32 1.72 0.17
N GLU A 159 -21.38 0.79 -0.10
CA GLU A 159 -21.27 -0.47 0.63
C GLU A 159 -20.94 -0.26 2.11
N ILE A 160 -20.08 0.71 2.43
CA ILE A 160 -19.72 1.09 3.80
C ILE A 160 -20.97 1.52 4.58
N LEU A 161 -21.76 2.45 4.04
CA LEU A 161 -22.97 2.94 4.69
C LEU A 161 -24.06 1.85 4.83
N ASP A 162 -24.13 0.90 3.89
CA ASP A 162 -25.05 -0.24 3.99
C ASP A 162 -24.60 -1.24 5.08
N GLN A 163 -23.29 -1.48 5.22
CA GLN A 163 -22.73 -2.49 6.13
C GLN A 163 -22.56 -1.97 7.58
N LEU A 164 -22.32 -0.68 7.74
CA LEU A 164 -22.18 0.00 9.06
C LEU A 164 -22.87 1.37 9.01
N PRO A 165 -24.20 1.42 9.14
CA PRO A 165 -24.97 2.67 9.03
C PRO A 165 -24.61 3.75 10.05
N ASP A 166 -24.06 3.36 11.19
CA ASP A 166 -23.61 4.22 12.27
C ASP A 166 -22.10 4.49 12.28
N VAL A 167 -21.43 4.31 11.12
CA VAL A 167 -20.02 4.68 10.95
C VAL A 167 -19.82 6.18 11.19
N GLU A 168 -18.74 6.52 11.89
CA GLU A 168 -18.42 7.91 12.24
C GLU A 168 -17.20 8.44 11.47
N ALA A 169 -16.28 7.56 11.07
CA ALA A 169 -15.09 7.92 10.31
C ALA A 169 -14.71 6.86 9.28
N VAL A 170 -14.20 7.32 8.12
CA VAL A 170 -13.66 6.45 7.07
C VAL A 170 -12.28 6.97 6.67
N VAL A 171 -11.29 6.08 6.67
CA VAL A 171 -9.89 6.38 6.37
C VAL A 171 -9.50 5.71 5.06
N VAL A 172 -9.03 6.50 4.08
CA VAL A 172 -8.86 6.07 2.69
C VAL A 172 -7.46 6.40 2.18
N PRO A 173 -6.72 5.45 1.56
CA PRO A 173 -5.44 5.74 0.93
C PRO A 173 -5.60 6.67 -0.28
N VAL A 174 -4.64 7.59 -0.46
CA VAL A 174 -4.68 8.62 -1.49
C VAL A 174 -3.41 8.60 -2.35
N GLY A 175 -3.55 8.21 -3.62
CA GLY A 175 -2.56 8.50 -4.65
C GLY A 175 -3.03 9.71 -5.47
N GLY A 176 -3.46 9.51 -6.71
CA GLY A 176 -4.05 10.57 -7.55
C GLY A 176 -5.46 11.00 -7.15
N GLY A 177 -6.06 10.44 -6.10
CA GLY A 177 -7.31 10.90 -5.50
C GLY A 177 -8.60 10.18 -5.95
N GLY A 178 -8.55 9.24 -6.93
CA GLY A 178 -9.78 8.65 -7.49
C GLY A 178 -10.61 7.84 -6.51
N LEU A 179 -9.96 7.06 -5.64
CA LEU A 179 -10.65 6.26 -4.62
C LEU A 179 -11.33 7.15 -3.59
N ILE A 180 -10.55 8.04 -2.96
CA ILE A 180 -11.09 8.92 -1.92
C ILE A 180 -12.15 9.87 -2.45
N SER A 181 -12.00 10.39 -3.67
CA SER A 181 -13.01 11.22 -4.32
C SER A 181 -14.34 10.49 -4.43
N GLY A 182 -14.31 9.24 -4.89
CA GLY A 182 -15.51 8.42 -4.98
C GLY A 182 -16.13 8.11 -3.63
N VAL A 183 -15.33 7.64 -2.68
CA VAL A 183 -15.80 7.30 -1.32
C VAL A 183 -16.33 8.52 -0.60
N ALA A 184 -15.59 9.64 -0.61
CA ALA A 184 -16.01 10.86 0.08
C ALA A 184 -17.27 11.45 -0.51
N PHE A 185 -17.36 11.54 -1.85
CA PHE A 185 -18.57 12.05 -2.51
C PHE A 185 -19.80 11.20 -2.17
N ALA A 186 -19.69 9.86 -2.26
CA ALA A 186 -20.81 8.97 -1.93
C ALA A 186 -21.25 9.12 -0.47
N ILE A 187 -20.30 9.10 0.46
CA ILE A 187 -20.57 9.20 1.90
C ILE A 187 -21.17 10.57 2.24
N LYS A 188 -20.53 11.66 1.84
CA LYS A 188 -20.98 13.01 2.20
C LYS A 188 -22.32 13.38 1.56
N SER A 189 -22.64 12.82 0.40
CA SER A 189 -23.96 13.01 -0.25
C SER A 189 -25.10 12.34 0.52
N LEU A 190 -24.83 11.25 1.24
CA LEU A 190 -25.84 10.47 1.96
C LEU A 190 -25.82 10.71 3.49
N ASN A 191 -24.64 10.89 4.06
CA ASN A 191 -24.44 11.17 5.47
C ASN A 191 -23.28 12.17 5.67
N PRO A 192 -23.51 13.49 5.65
CA PRO A 192 -22.46 14.50 5.75
C PRO A 192 -21.75 14.53 7.11
N ASN A 193 -22.31 13.88 8.14
CA ASN A 193 -21.72 13.85 9.48
C ASN A 193 -20.52 12.88 9.56
N VAL A 194 -20.44 11.86 8.70
CA VAL A 194 -19.33 10.91 8.66
C VAL A 194 -18.07 11.65 8.21
N LYS A 195 -17.00 11.51 8.99
CA LYS A 195 -15.69 12.08 8.68
C LYS A 195 -14.95 11.20 7.66
N VAL A 196 -14.37 11.84 6.65
CA VAL A 196 -13.56 11.14 5.63
C VAL A 196 -12.14 11.68 5.66
N TYR A 197 -11.21 10.82 6.05
CA TYR A 197 -9.79 11.13 6.15
C TYR A 197 -9.01 10.47 5.01
N GLY A 198 -8.13 11.23 4.38
CA GLY A 198 -7.18 10.71 3.40
C GLY A 198 -5.84 10.39 4.03
N VAL A 199 -5.11 9.43 3.44
CA VAL A 199 -3.76 9.08 3.87
C VAL A 199 -2.83 8.97 2.69
N GLN A 200 -1.72 9.72 2.69
CA GLN A 200 -0.63 9.61 1.74
C GLN A 200 0.64 9.11 2.43
N ALA A 201 1.54 8.49 1.66
CA ALA A 201 2.90 8.26 2.13
C ALA A 201 3.67 9.61 2.15
N GLU A 202 4.51 9.83 3.16
CA GLU A 202 5.33 11.06 3.27
C GLU A 202 6.16 11.30 2.01
N GLY A 203 6.72 10.24 1.41
CA GLY A 203 7.50 10.32 0.17
C GLY A 203 6.67 10.54 -1.12
N ALA A 204 5.32 10.70 -1.02
CA ALA A 204 4.43 10.90 -2.17
C ALA A 204 3.20 11.75 -1.81
N ALA A 205 3.39 12.84 -1.07
CA ALA A 205 2.33 13.68 -0.48
C ALA A 205 1.81 14.78 -1.43
N SER A 206 1.57 14.45 -2.71
CA SER A 206 1.18 15.42 -3.74
C SER A 206 -0.19 16.07 -3.48
N MET A 207 -1.17 15.33 -2.97
CA MET A 207 -2.50 15.87 -2.67
C MET A 207 -2.47 16.75 -1.41
N VAL A 208 -1.68 16.37 -0.38
CA VAL A 208 -1.48 17.18 0.82
C VAL A 208 -0.90 18.54 0.44
N GLN A 209 0.18 18.54 -0.37
CA GLN A 209 0.81 19.77 -0.86
C GLN A 209 -0.19 20.61 -1.68
N SER A 210 -0.93 19.97 -2.58
CA SER A 210 -1.92 20.66 -3.44
C SER A 210 -3.04 21.32 -2.64
N LEU A 211 -3.56 20.65 -1.60
CA LEU A 211 -4.62 21.19 -0.73
C LEU A 211 -4.08 22.34 0.12
N HIS A 212 -2.87 22.21 0.65
CA HIS A 212 -2.20 23.27 1.41
C HIS A 212 -2.02 24.54 0.56
N ASP A 213 -1.58 24.39 -0.69
CA ASP A 213 -1.29 25.51 -1.58
C ASP A 213 -2.52 25.99 -2.39
N HIS A 214 -3.69 25.36 -2.17
CA HIS A 214 -4.96 25.63 -2.86
C HIS A 214 -4.87 25.54 -4.39
N LYS A 215 -3.93 24.75 -4.93
CA LYS A 215 -3.74 24.48 -6.36
C LYS A 215 -3.11 23.12 -6.58
N GLN A 216 -3.32 22.53 -7.75
CA GLN A 216 -2.63 21.31 -8.11
C GLN A 216 -1.11 21.54 -8.15
N GLU A 217 -0.38 20.74 -7.37
CA GLU A 217 1.07 20.74 -7.33
C GLU A 217 1.63 19.43 -7.86
N LYS A 218 2.72 19.53 -8.62
CA LYS A 218 3.47 18.39 -9.12
C LYS A 218 4.77 18.24 -8.33
N LEU A 219 4.92 17.13 -7.61
CA LEU A 219 6.15 16.80 -6.91
C LEU A 219 7.28 16.48 -7.91
N PRO A 220 8.52 16.90 -7.64
CA PRO A 220 9.66 16.61 -8.50
C PRO A 220 9.97 15.11 -8.56
N SER A 221 9.78 14.41 -7.45
CA SER A 221 9.98 12.96 -7.33
C SER A 221 9.05 12.36 -6.30
N VAL A 222 8.84 11.06 -6.36
CA VAL A 222 8.13 10.27 -5.35
C VAL A 222 8.95 9.02 -5.03
N ALA A 223 9.01 8.66 -3.76
CA ALA A 223 9.70 7.46 -3.29
C ALA A 223 8.96 6.88 -2.09
N THR A 224 8.33 5.70 -2.27
CA THR A 224 7.62 5.01 -1.20
C THR A 224 7.44 3.53 -1.52
N VAL A 225 7.39 2.68 -0.48
CA VAL A 225 7.00 1.27 -0.57
C VAL A 225 5.52 1.11 -0.97
N ALA A 226 4.72 2.15 -0.81
CA ALA A 226 3.33 2.21 -1.20
C ALA A 226 3.18 2.61 -2.69
N ASP A 227 3.70 1.79 -3.62
CA ASP A 227 3.75 2.05 -5.06
C ASP A 227 2.37 2.37 -5.68
N GLY A 228 1.30 1.76 -5.17
CA GLY A 228 -0.08 2.02 -5.60
C GLY A 228 -0.59 3.44 -5.34
N ILE A 229 0.07 4.20 -4.45
CA ILE A 229 -0.24 5.61 -4.16
C ILE A 229 0.95 6.56 -4.46
N ALA A 230 2.01 6.09 -5.11
CA ALA A 230 3.16 6.89 -5.51
C ALA A 230 2.84 7.77 -6.73
N VAL A 231 2.06 8.83 -6.53
CA VAL A 231 1.56 9.72 -7.59
C VAL A 231 2.14 11.13 -7.42
N LYS A 232 2.83 11.61 -8.49
CA LYS A 232 3.49 12.93 -8.47
C LYS A 232 2.51 14.11 -8.47
N GLU A 233 1.34 13.95 -9.08
CA GLU A 233 0.39 15.04 -9.30
C GLU A 233 -1.05 14.51 -9.18
N PRO A 234 -1.93 15.11 -8.36
CA PRO A 234 -3.34 14.74 -8.31
C PRO A 234 -4.05 15.09 -9.61
N GLY A 235 -5.20 14.45 -9.86
CA GLY A 235 -6.06 14.82 -10.99
C GLY A 235 -6.81 16.13 -10.76
N LYS A 236 -7.32 16.74 -11.82
CA LYS A 236 -8.13 17.97 -11.72
C LYS A 236 -9.46 17.73 -11.03
N ILE A 237 -10.15 16.68 -11.45
CA ILE A 237 -11.45 16.29 -10.87
C ILE A 237 -11.25 15.85 -9.43
N THR A 238 -10.21 15.03 -9.20
CA THR A 238 -9.96 14.48 -7.88
C THR A 238 -9.50 15.55 -6.88
N PHE A 239 -8.66 16.51 -7.28
CA PHE A 239 -8.27 17.64 -6.45
C PHE A 239 -9.50 18.48 -6.04
N ALA A 240 -10.33 18.87 -7.01
CA ALA A 240 -11.56 19.61 -6.73
C ALA A 240 -12.52 18.85 -5.81
N THR A 241 -12.62 17.53 -6.00
CA THR A 241 -13.48 16.69 -5.15
C THR A 241 -12.93 16.58 -3.74
N CYS A 242 -11.63 16.34 -3.58
CA CYS A 242 -10.98 16.28 -2.26
C CYS A 242 -11.14 17.59 -1.50
N SER A 243 -10.94 18.73 -2.16
CA SER A 243 -11.11 20.07 -1.56
C SER A 243 -12.51 20.30 -0.99
N ASN A 244 -13.54 19.66 -1.57
CA ASN A 244 -14.94 19.89 -1.18
C ASN A 244 -15.50 18.83 -0.21
N TYR A 245 -15.01 17.60 -0.26
CA TYR A 245 -15.66 16.46 0.41
C TYR A 245 -14.77 15.69 1.38
N VAL A 246 -13.45 15.94 1.42
CA VAL A 246 -12.52 15.30 2.36
C VAL A 246 -12.27 16.22 3.54
N ASP A 247 -12.39 15.68 4.76
CA ASP A 247 -12.23 16.50 5.97
C ASP A 247 -10.75 16.85 6.23
N GLU A 248 -9.84 15.89 6.00
CA GLU A 248 -8.39 16.09 6.19
C GLU A 248 -7.61 15.01 5.43
N ILE A 249 -6.38 15.31 5.00
CA ILE A 249 -5.43 14.33 4.47
C ILE A 249 -4.14 14.40 5.28
N VAL A 250 -3.76 13.25 5.86
CA VAL A 250 -2.56 13.10 6.68
C VAL A 250 -1.49 12.28 5.96
N THR A 251 -0.27 12.29 6.48
CA THR A 251 0.82 11.47 5.97
C THR A 251 1.26 10.41 6.97
N VAL A 252 1.76 9.28 6.44
CA VAL A 252 2.38 8.20 7.19
C VAL A 252 3.77 7.92 6.64
N SER A 253 4.70 7.55 7.52
CA SER A 253 6.07 7.21 7.15
C SER A 253 6.15 5.79 6.56
N GLU A 254 7.28 5.49 5.90
CA GLU A 254 7.58 4.15 5.39
C GLU A 254 7.55 3.08 6.49
N ASP A 255 8.07 3.40 7.67
CA ASP A 255 8.07 2.50 8.82
C ASP A 255 6.67 2.21 9.34
N GLU A 256 5.81 3.22 9.41
CA GLU A 256 4.43 3.09 9.83
C GLU A 256 3.64 2.21 8.84
N ILE A 257 3.88 2.39 7.53
CA ILE A 257 3.30 1.53 6.49
C ILE A 257 3.76 0.08 6.63
N CYS A 258 5.07 -0.13 6.79
CA CYS A 258 5.63 -1.48 6.97
C CYS A 258 5.08 -2.18 8.23
N ALA A 259 4.97 -1.45 9.35
CA ALA A 259 4.39 -1.96 10.58
C ALA A 259 2.90 -2.33 10.40
N ALA A 260 2.13 -1.53 9.65
CA ALA A 260 0.74 -1.83 9.35
C ALA A 260 0.58 -3.07 8.45
N ILE A 261 1.46 -3.27 7.45
CA ILE A 261 1.49 -4.50 6.64
C ILE A 261 1.70 -5.72 7.54
N LEU A 262 2.71 -5.66 8.41
CA LEU A 262 3.01 -6.74 9.34
C LEU A 262 1.84 -7.01 10.31
N LYS A 263 1.24 -5.95 10.85
CA LYS A 263 0.07 -6.06 11.73
C LYS A 263 -1.12 -6.72 11.05
N LEU A 264 -1.43 -6.35 9.81
CA LEU A 264 -2.50 -6.98 9.02
C LEU A 264 -2.21 -8.46 8.77
N LEU A 265 -0.97 -8.80 8.43
CA LEU A 265 -0.56 -10.18 8.20
C LEU A 265 -0.66 -11.03 9.49
N GLU A 266 -0.13 -10.53 10.61
CA GLU A 266 -0.07 -11.27 11.87
C GLU A 266 -1.41 -11.34 12.59
N SER A 267 -2.17 -10.25 12.65
CA SER A 267 -3.41 -10.17 13.44
C SER A 267 -4.63 -10.59 12.65
N GLU A 268 -4.74 -10.16 11.39
CA GLU A 268 -5.95 -10.33 10.57
C GLU A 268 -5.79 -11.40 9.48
N LYS A 269 -4.59 -12.01 9.35
CA LYS A 269 -4.25 -12.98 8.29
C LYS A 269 -4.50 -12.43 6.89
N MET A 270 -4.34 -11.12 6.74
CA MET A 270 -4.63 -10.38 5.53
C MET A 270 -3.33 -9.85 4.91
N VAL A 271 -3.11 -10.15 3.64
CA VAL A 271 -1.99 -9.60 2.88
C VAL A 271 -2.43 -8.28 2.25
N ALA A 272 -1.78 -7.19 2.62
CA ALA A 272 -1.97 -5.87 2.04
C ALA A 272 -0.66 -5.38 1.41
N GLU A 273 -0.77 -4.65 0.30
CA GLU A 273 0.33 -3.85 -0.24
C GLU A 273 0.50 -2.53 0.54
N GLY A 274 1.61 -1.81 0.33
CA GLY A 274 1.86 -0.55 1.04
C GLY A 274 0.73 0.46 0.93
N ALA A 275 0.15 0.62 -0.27
CA ALA A 275 -1.00 1.48 -0.50
C ALA A 275 -2.24 1.03 0.31
N GLY A 276 -2.48 -0.30 0.39
CA GLY A 276 -3.60 -0.86 1.15
C GLY A 276 -3.43 -0.71 2.66
N ALA A 277 -2.20 -0.72 3.16
CA ALA A 277 -1.89 -0.62 4.59
C ALA A 277 -1.87 0.83 5.11
N ALA A 278 -1.76 1.83 4.24
CA ALA A 278 -1.60 3.24 4.64
C ALA A 278 -2.74 3.75 5.55
N SER A 279 -4.00 3.40 5.25
CA SER A 279 -5.15 3.76 6.07
C SER A 279 -5.08 3.15 7.48
N VAL A 280 -4.62 1.91 7.57
CA VAL A 280 -4.42 1.22 8.85
C VAL A 280 -3.27 1.84 9.63
N ALA A 281 -2.16 2.20 8.96
CA ALA A 281 -1.05 2.90 9.57
C ALA A 281 -1.49 4.22 10.25
N ALA A 282 -2.32 5.02 9.56
CA ALA A 282 -2.81 6.29 10.11
C ALA A 282 -3.62 6.10 11.40
N VAL A 283 -4.41 5.03 11.50
CA VAL A 283 -5.19 4.72 12.70
C VAL A 283 -4.31 4.12 13.80
N MET A 284 -3.38 3.22 13.47
CA MET A 284 -2.44 2.62 14.43
C MET A 284 -1.57 3.67 15.13
N TYR A 285 -1.14 4.69 14.39
CA TYR A 285 -0.24 5.73 14.89
C TYR A 285 -0.95 7.03 15.26
N ASN A 286 -2.30 6.99 15.43
CA ASN A 286 -3.13 8.11 15.87
C ASN A 286 -2.93 9.39 15.02
N LYS A 287 -2.69 9.26 13.71
CA LYS A 287 -2.55 10.39 12.78
C LYS A 287 -3.90 11.07 12.50
N VAL A 288 -5.00 10.37 12.73
CA VAL A 288 -6.38 10.86 12.53
C VAL A 288 -7.16 10.81 13.86
N PRO A 289 -8.08 11.79 14.13
CA PRO A 289 -8.78 11.89 15.40
C PRO A 289 -9.99 10.93 15.47
N VAL A 290 -9.70 9.65 15.60
CA VAL A 290 -10.71 8.57 15.58
C VAL A 290 -10.95 7.88 16.93
N LYS A 291 -10.33 8.37 18.00
CA LYS A 291 -10.50 7.82 19.37
C LYS A 291 -11.98 7.78 19.78
N GLY A 292 -12.43 6.60 20.22
CA GLY A 292 -13.81 6.35 20.63
C GLY A 292 -14.82 6.26 19.48
N LYS A 293 -14.38 6.30 18.22
CA LYS A 293 -15.26 6.31 17.04
C LYS A 293 -15.31 4.97 16.32
N LYS A 294 -16.46 4.66 15.74
CA LYS A 294 -16.62 3.60 14.75
C LYS A 294 -15.94 4.02 13.45
N THR A 295 -14.80 3.42 13.18
CA THR A 295 -13.87 3.84 12.12
C THR A 295 -13.63 2.71 11.12
N ILE A 296 -13.75 3.00 9.83
CA ILE A 296 -13.44 2.05 8.76
C ILE A 296 -12.15 2.45 8.07
N CYS A 297 -11.18 1.51 8.01
CA CYS A 297 -9.99 1.62 7.18
C CYS A 297 -10.20 0.89 5.85
N VAL A 298 -10.03 1.57 4.72
CA VAL A 298 -10.09 0.93 3.40
C VAL A 298 -8.73 0.31 3.09
N VAL A 299 -8.65 -1.03 3.11
CA VAL A 299 -7.46 -1.79 2.67
C VAL A 299 -7.54 -1.95 1.16
N SER A 300 -7.01 -0.97 0.43
CA SER A 300 -7.31 -0.74 -0.98
C SER A 300 -6.77 -1.81 -1.95
N GLY A 301 -5.72 -2.55 -1.58
CA GLY A 301 -5.11 -3.60 -2.41
C GLY A 301 -4.14 -4.48 -1.64
N GLY A 302 -3.82 -5.63 -2.23
CA GLY A 302 -2.92 -6.65 -1.68
C GLY A 302 -1.90 -7.20 -2.67
N ASN A 303 -1.71 -6.57 -3.83
CA ASN A 303 -0.81 -7.03 -4.89
C ASN A 303 0.67 -6.66 -4.61
N ILE A 304 1.12 -6.99 -3.42
CA ILE A 304 2.52 -6.79 -3.02
C ILE A 304 3.43 -7.84 -3.67
N ASP A 305 4.62 -7.41 -4.09
CA ASP A 305 5.65 -8.35 -4.53
C ASP A 305 6.23 -9.10 -3.33
N VAL A 306 6.42 -10.42 -3.49
CA VAL A 306 6.90 -11.29 -2.40
C VAL A 306 8.29 -10.87 -1.90
N THR A 307 9.15 -10.34 -2.78
CA THR A 307 10.46 -9.84 -2.39
C THR A 307 10.37 -8.58 -1.54
N ILE A 308 9.41 -7.71 -1.85
CA ILE A 308 9.11 -6.52 -1.04
C ILE A 308 8.49 -6.94 0.30
N LEU A 309 7.55 -7.89 0.28
CA LEU A 309 6.94 -8.42 1.51
C LEU A 309 8.01 -8.99 2.45
N ASN A 310 8.97 -9.76 1.93
CA ASN A 310 10.08 -10.27 2.72
C ASN A 310 10.91 -9.14 3.38
N ARG A 311 11.22 -8.07 2.63
CA ARG A 311 11.92 -6.90 3.19
C ARG A 311 11.11 -6.19 4.28
N VAL A 312 9.79 -6.05 4.06
CA VAL A 312 8.86 -5.45 5.04
C VAL A 312 8.81 -6.27 6.32
N ILE A 313 8.68 -7.60 6.19
CA ILE A 313 8.66 -8.51 7.35
C ILE A 313 9.96 -8.37 8.15
N ASN A 314 11.13 -8.47 7.49
CA ASN A 314 12.41 -8.35 8.16
C ASN A 314 12.58 -7.00 8.87
N ARG A 315 12.22 -5.89 8.20
CA ARG A 315 12.27 -4.55 8.79
C ARG A 315 11.34 -4.42 10.01
N GLY A 316 10.13 -4.99 9.93
CA GLY A 316 9.18 -5.01 11.03
C GLY A 316 9.68 -5.84 12.22
N LEU A 317 10.30 -6.98 11.97
CA LEU A 317 10.90 -7.82 13.02
C LEU A 317 12.05 -7.10 13.73
N VAL A 318 12.93 -6.44 12.96
CA VAL A 318 14.02 -5.64 13.57
C VAL A 318 13.45 -4.51 14.43
N LYS A 319 12.47 -3.76 13.91
CA LYS A 319 11.88 -2.61 14.62
C LYS A 319 11.09 -3.00 15.88
N SER A 320 10.57 -4.21 15.94
CA SER A 320 9.89 -4.76 17.13
C SER A 320 10.83 -5.50 18.10
N GLY A 321 12.13 -5.48 17.85
CA GLY A 321 13.11 -6.20 18.65
C GLY A 321 13.00 -7.73 18.56
N ARG A 322 12.31 -8.26 17.53
CA ARG A 322 12.14 -9.71 17.31
C ARG A 322 13.24 -10.32 16.44
N LEU A 323 13.98 -9.48 15.75
CA LEU A 323 15.23 -9.80 15.05
C LEU A 323 16.26 -8.75 15.42
N CYS A 324 17.40 -9.18 15.93
CA CYS A 324 18.48 -8.30 16.36
C CYS A 324 19.81 -8.76 15.78
N THR A 325 20.63 -7.80 15.36
CA THR A 325 22.03 -8.05 15.01
C THR A 325 22.92 -7.28 15.98
N ILE A 326 23.82 -7.98 16.65
CA ILE A 326 24.84 -7.39 17.51
C ILE A 326 26.21 -7.58 16.88
N GLU A 327 27.07 -6.62 17.11
CA GLU A 327 28.48 -6.69 16.71
C GLU A 327 29.38 -6.39 17.93
N MET A 328 30.50 -7.11 18.08
CA MET A 328 31.42 -6.95 19.16
C MET A 328 32.84 -7.30 18.76
N GLU A 329 33.80 -6.70 19.46
CA GLU A 329 35.21 -7.15 19.42
C GLU A 329 35.42 -8.31 20.41
N LEU A 330 36.05 -9.40 19.94
CA LEU A 330 36.50 -10.51 20.80
C LEU A 330 38.01 -10.70 20.68
N ASP A 331 38.64 -11.22 21.75
CA ASP A 331 39.95 -11.79 21.64
C ASP A 331 39.90 -13.05 20.75
N ASP A 332 40.82 -13.18 19.80
CA ASP A 332 40.90 -14.36 18.92
C ASP A 332 41.53 -15.54 19.66
N LYS A 333 40.78 -16.13 20.59
CA LYS A 333 41.19 -17.30 21.36
C LYS A 333 40.06 -18.31 21.56
N PRO A 334 40.38 -19.59 21.80
CA PRO A 334 39.36 -20.63 22.03
C PRO A 334 38.48 -20.29 23.24
N GLY A 335 37.15 -20.48 23.07
CA GLY A 335 36.16 -20.31 24.15
C GLY A 335 35.35 -19.02 24.08
N GLU A 336 35.88 -17.91 23.56
CA GLU A 336 35.18 -16.62 23.52
C GLU A 336 33.82 -16.69 22.79
N LEU A 337 33.81 -17.26 21.60
CA LEU A 337 32.55 -17.45 20.85
C LEU A 337 31.54 -18.35 21.60
N VAL A 338 32.06 -19.40 22.27
CA VAL A 338 31.20 -20.33 23.05
C VAL A 338 30.57 -19.61 24.23
N GLU A 339 31.33 -18.74 24.92
CA GLU A 339 30.81 -17.98 26.04
C GLU A 339 29.71 -17.01 25.63
N VAL A 340 29.92 -16.24 24.56
CA VAL A 340 28.91 -15.33 24.02
C VAL A 340 27.65 -16.09 23.63
N CYS A 341 27.78 -17.18 22.86
CA CYS A 341 26.64 -17.98 22.44
C CYS A 341 25.89 -18.61 23.63
N SER A 342 26.61 -19.02 24.66
CA SER A 342 26.01 -19.60 25.86
C SER A 342 25.19 -18.60 26.67
N VAL A 343 25.61 -17.33 26.73
CA VAL A 343 24.86 -16.26 27.39
C VAL A 343 23.55 -16.03 26.62
N ILE A 344 23.61 -15.86 25.30
CA ILE A 344 22.44 -15.61 24.45
C ILE A 344 21.47 -16.78 24.57
N ALA A 345 21.97 -18.02 24.43
CA ALA A 345 21.12 -19.22 24.52
C ALA A 345 20.49 -19.40 25.92
N GLY A 346 21.27 -19.08 26.99
CA GLY A 346 20.79 -19.13 28.37
C GLY A 346 19.61 -18.17 28.65
N LEU A 347 19.52 -17.07 27.92
CA LEU A 347 18.40 -16.12 27.98
C LEU A 347 17.27 -16.45 26.97
N GLY A 348 17.45 -17.44 26.10
CA GLY A 348 16.46 -17.88 25.13
C GLY A 348 16.53 -17.17 23.78
N GLY A 349 17.62 -16.47 23.47
CA GLY A 349 17.89 -15.92 22.14
C GLY A 349 18.24 -17.04 21.16
N ASN A 350 17.65 -17.07 19.98
CA ASN A 350 17.92 -18.05 18.92
C ASN A 350 18.87 -17.46 17.88
N ILE A 351 20.13 -17.87 17.87
CA ILE A 351 21.14 -17.38 16.93
C ILE A 351 20.87 -17.96 15.54
N THR A 352 20.61 -17.10 14.56
CA THR A 352 20.31 -17.46 13.17
C THR A 352 21.47 -17.18 12.21
N GLY A 353 22.44 -16.34 12.62
CA GLY A 353 23.60 -16.03 11.81
C GLY A 353 24.83 -15.73 12.67
N VAL A 354 25.99 -16.27 12.26
CA VAL A 354 27.28 -16.02 12.90
C VAL A 354 28.28 -15.60 11.82
N HIS A 355 28.88 -14.42 11.99
CA HIS A 355 29.95 -13.95 11.13
C HIS A 355 31.16 -13.60 12.02
N HIS A 356 32.23 -14.37 11.91
CA HIS A 356 33.44 -14.22 12.65
C HIS A 356 34.56 -13.76 11.71
N ASP A 357 34.95 -12.49 11.82
CA ASP A 357 35.91 -11.87 10.89
C ASP A 357 37.20 -11.45 11.64
N ARG A 358 38.30 -12.15 11.30
CA ARG A 358 39.65 -11.88 11.81
C ARG A 358 40.33 -10.71 11.08
N SER A 359 39.85 -10.35 9.90
CA SER A 359 40.45 -9.32 9.06
C SER A 359 39.87 -7.92 9.32
N ALA A 360 38.68 -7.82 9.92
CA ALA A 360 37.98 -6.57 10.14
C ALA A 360 38.65 -5.69 11.22
N ASN A 361 39.34 -6.27 12.19
CA ASN A 361 40.01 -5.49 13.23
C ASN A 361 41.39 -4.99 12.77
N ARG A 362 41.49 -3.68 12.53
CA ARG A 362 42.75 -3.03 12.09
C ARG A 362 43.66 -2.56 13.24
N ASN A 363 43.17 -2.59 14.47
CA ASN A 363 43.85 -1.98 15.61
C ASN A 363 44.54 -3.00 16.54
N LYS A 364 44.08 -4.26 16.54
CA LYS A 364 44.62 -5.32 17.40
C LYS A 364 44.87 -6.59 16.58
N VAL A 365 46.08 -7.11 16.63
CA VAL A 365 46.50 -8.31 15.87
C VAL A 365 45.77 -9.59 16.35
N ASN A 366 45.44 -9.66 17.65
CA ASN A 366 44.82 -10.82 18.29
C ASN A 366 43.32 -10.59 18.60
N ALA A 367 42.65 -9.75 17.85
CA ALA A 367 41.22 -9.53 17.99
C ALA A 367 40.49 -9.83 16.68
N CYS A 368 39.22 -10.21 16.81
CA CYS A 368 38.30 -10.44 15.71
C CYS A 368 37.01 -9.64 15.94
N VAL A 369 36.26 -9.43 14.89
CA VAL A 369 34.89 -8.88 14.96
C VAL A 369 33.93 -10.04 14.83
N LEU A 370 33.07 -10.17 15.85
CA LEU A 370 31.96 -11.12 15.84
C LEU A 370 30.66 -10.37 15.58
N ARG A 371 29.94 -10.75 14.53
CA ARG A 371 28.55 -10.30 14.24
C ARG A 371 27.60 -11.46 14.40
N LEU A 372 26.60 -11.31 15.26
CA LEU A 372 25.56 -12.31 15.50
C LEU A 372 24.20 -11.74 15.15
N THR A 373 23.45 -12.48 14.33
CA THR A 373 22.03 -12.21 14.10
C THR A 373 21.22 -13.23 14.89
N MET A 374 20.20 -12.78 15.61
CA MET A 374 19.40 -13.63 16.48
C MET A 374 17.94 -13.23 16.48
N GLU A 375 17.07 -14.22 16.65
CA GLU A 375 15.67 -14.00 16.98
C GLU A 375 15.52 -13.79 18.48
N THR A 376 14.72 -12.80 18.83
CA THR A 376 14.45 -12.35 20.20
C THR A 376 12.94 -12.19 20.39
N ARG A 377 12.45 -12.00 21.61
CA ARG A 377 11.01 -11.83 21.90
C ARG A 377 10.51 -10.42 21.55
N ASP A 378 11.28 -9.43 22.00
CA ASP A 378 10.93 -7.99 21.93
C ASP A 378 12.18 -7.14 22.25
N GLU A 379 12.03 -5.82 22.29
CA GLU A 379 13.10 -4.87 22.61
C GLU A 379 13.65 -5.05 24.05
N GLU A 380 12.80 -5.42 25.01
CA GLU A 380 13.23 -5.69 26.39
C GLU A 380 14.18 -6.89 26.45
N HIS A 381 13.88 -7.96 25.71
CA HIS A 381 14.74 -9.13 25.61
C HIS A 381 16.10 -8.82 24.95
N VAL A 382 16.12 -7.94 23.93
CA VAL A 382 17.38 -7.45 23.33
C VAL A 382 18.22 -6.72 24.38
N LYS A 383 17.59 -5.89 25.21
CA LYS A 383 18.27 -5.16 26.28
C LYS A 383 18.80 -6.11 27.35
N GLU A 384 18.01 -7.11 27.77
CA GLU A 384 18.42 -8.14 28.72
C GLU A 384 19.68 -8.90 28.26
N ILE A 385 19.69 -9.31 26.97
CA ILE A 385 20.84 -9.98 26.36
C ILE A 385 22.08 -9.06 26.35
N LYS A 386 21.91 -7.80 25.98
CA LYS A 386 22.97 -6.80 25.94
C LYS A 386 23.57 -6.60 27.32
N GLU A 387 22.77 -6.36 28.35
CA GLU A 387 23.23 -6.15 29.72
C GLU A 387 23.96 -7.38 30.28
N ALA A 388 23.48 -8.59 29.97
CA ALA A 388 24.15 -9.83 30.39
C ALA A 388 25.51 -10.03 29.73
N LEU A 389 25.67 -9.71 28.46
CA LEU A 389 26.94 -9.74 27.75
C LEU A 389 27.92 -8.68 28.30
N GLU A 390 27.44 -7.44 28.52
CA GLU A 390 28.23 -6.35 29.07
C GLU A 390 28.72 -6.67 30.50
N SER A 391 27.90 -7.33 31.32
CA SER A 391 28.27 -7.76 32.67
C SER A 391 29.42 -8.77 32.70
N LYS A 392 29.63 -9.50 31.59
CA LYS A 392 30.74 -10.41 31.38
C LYS A 392 31.96 -9.77 30.74
N GLY A 393 31.92 -8.48 30.49
CA GLY A 393 33.02 -7.70 29.92
C GLY A 393 33.06 -7.61 28.41
N PHE A 394 32.01 -8.08 27.70
CA PHE A 394 31.88 -7.92 26.25
C PHE A 394 31.37 -6.52 25.93
N HIS A 395 32.06 -5.81 25.04
CA HIS A 395 31.64 -4.52 24.53
C HIS A 395 30.96 -4.72 23.16
N LEU A 396 29.68 -4.41 23.10
CA LEU A 396 28.89 -4.65 21.90
C LEU A 396 28.04 -3.45 21.51
N TRP A 397 27.65 -3.42 20.23
CA TRP A 397 26.70 -2.47 19.68
C TRP A 397 25.68 -3.19 18.81
N ILE A 398 24.47 -2.65 18.79
CA ILE A 398 23.37 -3.12 17.95
C ILE A 398 23.53 -2.46 16.56
N VAL A 399 23.43 -3.25 15.49
CA VAL A 399 23.66 -2.82 14.09
C VAL A 399 22.34 -2.74 13.31
#